data_96131aecb56c9b30c7bd8b5fbeb6032c
#
_entry.id   96131aecb56c9b30c7bd8b5fbeb6032c
#
_cell.length_a   1.000
_cell.length_b   1.000
_cell.length_c   1.000
_cell.angle_alpha   90.00
_cell.angle_beta   90.00
_cell.angle_gamma   90.00
#
_symmetry.space_group_name_H-M   'P 1'
#
loop_
_entity.id
_entity.type
_entity.pdbx_description
1 polymer ?
#
loop_
_entity_poly.entity_id
_entity_poly.type
_entity_poly.pdbx_seq_one_letter_code
_entity_poly.pdbx_strand_id
1 'polypeptide(L)'
;MTKPNAPTVVQLQGVRLDYGKVSALDGVDLDIPAGRMVGLIGPDGVGKSSLLALVSGARRIQAGRVEVLGGDMARRGHRNAVCPRIAYMPQGLGRNLYPTLSVEENLQFFARLFGHGAAERRRRIDELTTATGLHPFLSRPAGKLSGGMKQKLGLCCALIHDPDLLILDEPTTGVDPL
;
A
#
# COMPACT_ATOMS: atom_id res chain seq x y z
N MET A 1 -11.71 28.96 -18.17
CA MET A 1 -10.30 28.54 -18.07
C MET A 1 -10.29 27.17 -17.38
N THR A 2 -10.28 26.08 -18.14
CA THR A 2 -10.14 24.71 -17.66
C THR A 2 -8.73 24.57 -17.08
N LYS A 3 -8.62 24.30 -15.76
CA LYS A 3 -7.34 23.93 -15.13
C LYS A 3 -6.77 22.74 -15.89
N PRO A 4 -5.44 22.72 -16.20
CA PRO A 4 -4.85 21.54 -16.80
C PRO A 4 -5.15 20.35 -15.91
N ASN A 5 -5.72 19.30 -16.50
CA ASN A 5 -6.05 18.05 -15.81
C ASN A 5 -4.74 17.51 -15.20
N ALA A 6 -4.69 17.37 -13.87
CA ALA A 6 -3.55 16.75 -13.22
C ALA A 6 -3.33 15.36 -13.84
N PRO A 7 -2.08 14.93 -14.07
CA PRO A 7 -1.83 13.62 -14.64
C PRO A 7 -2.48 12.54 -13.75
N THR A 8 -3.15 11.59 -14.39
CA THR A 8 -3.83 10.48 -13.71
C THR A 8 -2.79 9.44 -13.29
N VAL A 9 -2.79 9.04 -12.02
CA VAL A 9 -1.88 8.01 -11.48
C VAL A 9 -2.49 6.62 -11.53
N VAL A 10 -3.82 6.51 -11.41
CA VAL A 10 -4.59 5.27 -11.59
C VAL A 10 -5.79 5.56 -12.48
N GLN A 11 -6.01 4.71 -13.48
CA GLN A 11 -7.20 4.72 -14.32
C GLN A 11 -7.78 3.33 -14.43
N LEU A 12 -9.08 3.21 -14.18
CA LEU A 12 -9.85 2.00 -14.31
C LEU A 12 -10.94 2.22 -15.35
N GLN A 13 -11.15 1.25 -16.25
CA GLN A 13 -12.17 1.31 -17.29
C GLN A 13 -12.89 -0.03 -17.40
N GLY A 14 -14.19 -0.05 -17.08
CA GLY A 14 -15.06 -1.21 -17.18
C GLY A 14 -14.56 -2.41 -16.38
N VAL A 15 -13.90 -2.19 -15.24
CA VAL A 15 -13.23 -3.25 -14.47
C VAL A 15 -14.26 -4.17 -13.81
N ARG A 16 -14.11 -5.48 -14.04
CA ARG A 16 -14.92 -6.54 -13.42
C ARG A 16 -14.05 -7.53 -12.69
N LEU A 17 -14.56 -8.03 -11.57
CA LEU A 17 -13.90 -9.04 -10.76
C LEU A 17 -14.93 -9.91 -10.05
N ASP A 18 -14.84 -11.22 -10.28
CA ASP A 18 -15.72 -12.21 -9.68
C ASP A 18 -14.96 -13.17 -8.76
N TYR A 19 -15.60 -13.58 -7.68
CA TYR A 19 -15.18 -14.66 -6.78
C TYR A 19 -16.19 -15.79 -6.89
N GLY A 20 -15.95 -16.70 -7.82
CA GLY A 20 -16.91 -17.75 -8.12
C GLY A 20 -18.22 -17.17 -8.67
N LYS A 21 -19.30 -17.25 -7.88
CA LYS A 21 -20.62 -16.73 -8.26
C LYS A 21 -20.90 -15.31 -7.75
N VAL A 22 -19.97 -14.73 -6.98
CA VAL A 22 -20.14 -13.41 -6.37
C VAL A 22 -19.37 -12.38 -7.19
N SER A 23 -20.06 -11.40 -7.74
CA SER A 23 -19.42 -10.27 -8.41
C SER A 23 -18.99 -9.24 -7.36
N ALA A 24 -17.67 -9.02 -7.25
CA ALA A 24 -17.11 -8.05 -6.34
C ALA A 24 -16.95 -6.67 -6.98
N LEU A 25 -16.70 -6.64 -8.30
CA LEU A 25 -16.63 -5.41 -9.10
C LEU A 25 -17.38 -5.65 -10.41
N ASP A 26 -18.30 -4.75 -10.76
CA ASP A 26 -19.10 -4.85 -11.98
C ASP A 26 -19.07 -3.55 -12.79
N GLY A 27 -18.13 -3.49 -13.74
CA GLY A 27 -18.00 -2.37 -14.67
C GLY A 27 -17.53 -1.07 -14.02
N VAL A 28 -16.53 -1.14 -13.14
CA VAL A 28 -16.04 0.03 -12.40
C VAL A 28 -15.15 0.90 -13.29
N ASP A 29 -15.48 2.20 -13.34
CA ASP A 29 -14.68 3.26 -13.92
C ASP A 29 -14.20 4.21 -12.82
N LEU A 30 -12.90 4.56 -12.80
CA LEU A 30 -12.31 5.41 -11.78
C LEU A 30 -11.03 6.06 -12.28
N ASP A 31 -10.88 7.37 -12.06
CA ASP A 31 -9.65 8.11 -12.30
C ASP A 31 -9.14 8.71 -10.98
N ILE A 32 -7.87 8.43 -10.65
CA ILE A 32 -7.19 8.99 -9.48
C ILE A 32 -6.09 9.95 -9.98
N PRO A 33 -6.18 11.25 -9.68
CA PRO A 33 -5.16 12.21 -10.08
C PRO A 33 -3.88 12.04 -9.25
N ALA A 34 -2.73 12.31 -9.85
CA ALA A 34 -1.44 12.32 -9.16
C ALA A 34 -1.36 13.45 -8.10
N GLY A 35 -0.54 13.25 -7.08
CA GLY A 35 -0.30 14.25 -6.02
C GLY A 35 -1.52 14.55 -5.16
N ARG A 36 -2.46 13.62 -5.06
CA ARG A 36 -3.66 13.75 -4.22
C ARG A 36 -3.81 12.58 -3.26
N MET A 37 -4.36 12.87 -2.09
CA MET A 37 -4.91 11.86 -1.20
C MET A 37 -6.37 11.62 -1.59
N VAL A 38 -6.72 10.36 -1.89
CA VAL A 38 -8.06 9.97 -2.30
C VAL A 38 -8.59 8.89 -1.35
N GLY A 39 -9.76 9.11 -0.78
CA GLY A 39 -10.46 8.15 0.09
C GLY A 39 -11.51 7.35 -0.70
N LEU A 40 -11.43 6.03 -0.61
CA LEU A 40 -12.46 5.12 -1.12
C LEU A 40 -13.40 4.74 0.02
N ILE A 41 -14.61 5.29 -0.01
CA ILE A 41 -15.60 5.14 1.07
C ILE A 41 -16.76 4.28 0.59
N GLY A 42 -17.27 3.43 1.46
CA GLY A 42 -18.42 2.56 1.19
C GLY A 42 -18.58 1.48 2.25
N PRO A 43 -19.73 0.79 2.29
CA PRO A 43 -19.98 -0.29 3.25
C PRO A 43 -19.03 -1.46 3.08
N ASP A 44 -19.02 -2.37 4.06
CA ASP A 44 -18.18 -3.57 3.99
C ASP A 44 -18.69 -4.54 2.91
N GLY A 45 -17.76 -5.25 2.29
CA GLY A 45 -18.07 -6.25 1.26
C GLY A 45 -18.36 -5.70 -0.14
N VAL A 46 -18.32 -4.38 -0.37
CA VAL A 46 -18.60 -3.78 -1.71
C VAL A 46 -17.43 -3.81 -2.68
N GLY A 47 -16.35 -4.51 -2.36
CA GLY A 47 -15.22 -4.68 -3.28
C GLY A 47 -14.08 -3.68 -3.12
N LYS A 48 -14.05 -2.80 -2.09
CA LYS A 48 -12.97 -1.82 -1.86
C LYS A 48 -11.58 -2.48 -1.88
N SER A 49 -11.36 -3.47 -1.02
CA SER A 49 -10.08 -4.20 -0.94
C SER A 49 -9.75 -4.95 -2.23
N SER A 50 -10.76 -5.42 -2.96
CA SER A 50 -10.60 -6.06 -4.27
C SER A 50 -10.08 -5.07 -5.31
N LEU A 51 -10.62 -3.85 -5.32
CA LEU A 51 -10.18 -2.76 -6.18
C LEU A 51 -8.72 -2.38 -5.87
N LEU A 52 -8.40 -2.16 -4.59
CA LEU A 52 -7.05 -1.81 -4.14
C LEU A 52 -6.03 -2.91 -4.50
N ALA A 53 -6.42 -4.18 -4.38
CA ALA A 53 -5.57 -5.31 -4.77
C ALA A 53 -5.32 -5.38 -6.29
N LEU A 54 -6.28 -4.97 -7.15
CA LEU A 54 -6.06 -4.85 -8.60
C LEU A 54 -5.09 -3.71 -8.93
N VAL A 55 -5.29 -2.54 -8.32
CA VAL A 55 -4.45 -1.35 -8.52
C VAL A 55 -3.01 -1.62 -8.08
N SER A 56 -2.81 -2.31 -6.94
CA SER A 56 -1.48 -2.68 -6.44
C SER A 56 -0.78 -3.77 -7.25
N GLY A 57 -1.48 -4.45 -8.14
CA GLY A 57 -0.95 -5.61 -8.87
C GLY A 57 -0.93 -6.90 -8.05
N ALA A 58 -1.44 -6.90 -6.82
CA ALA A 58 -1.54 -8.08 -5.96
C ALA A 58 -2.59 -9.09 -6.45
N ARG A 59 -3.49 -8.64 -7.36
CA ARG A 59 -4.53 -9.48 -7.97
C ARG A 59 -4.52 -9.38 -9.49
N ARG A 60 -4.83 -10.52 -10.13
CA ARG A 60 -4.94 -10.57 -11.59
C ARG A 60 -6.22 -9.89 -12.07
N ILE A 61 -6.12 -9.10 -13.13
CA ILE A 61 -7.25 -8.48 -13.84
C ILE A 61 -8.01 -9.58 -14.59
N GLN A 62 -9.32 -9.62 -14.40
CA GLN A 62 -10.21 -10.57 -15.09
C GLN A 62 -10.83 -9.93 -16.33
N ALA A 63 -11.34 -8.70 -16.20
CA ALA A 63 -11.91 -7.93 -17.31
C ALA A 63 -11.76 -6.44 -17.09
N GLY A 64 -11.87 -5.65 -18.16
CA GLY A 64 -11.63 -4.21 -18.16
C GLY A 64 -10.15 -3.86 -18.25
N ARG A 65 -9.83 -2.59 -18.02
CA ARG A 65 -8.48 -2.03 -18.11
C ARG A 65 -8.09 -1.39 -16.79
N VAL A 66 -6.88 -1.68 -16.31
CA VAL A 66 -6.28 -1.08 -15.11
C VAL A 66 -4.95 -0.49 -15.51
N GLU A 67 -4.85 0.83 -15.51
CA GLU A 67 -3.61 1.56 -15.73
C GLU A 67 -3.13 2.17 -14.43
N VAL A 68 -1.85 1.98 -14.14
CA VAL A 68 -1.19 2.53 -12.94
C VAL A 68 0.18 3.06 -13.33
N LEU A 69 0.51 4.26 -12.86
CA LEU A 69 1.79 4.93 -13.13
C LEU A 69 2.13 4.95 -14.63
N GLY A 70 1.12 5.27 -15.46
CA GLY A 70 1.28 5.51 -16.88
C GLY A 70 1.30 4.27 -17.78
N GLY A 71 0.81 3.11 -17.32
CA GLY A 71 0.70 1.94 -18.18
C GLY A 71 -0.20 0.83 -17.66
N ASP A 72 -0.49 -0.11 -18.55
CA ASP A 72 -1.45 -1.19 -18.35
C ASP A 72 -0.88 -2.30 -17.46
N MET A 73 -1.53 -2.56 -16.32
CA MET A 73 -1.17 -3.59 -15.35
C MET A 73 -1.38 -5.02 -15.86
N ALA A 74 -2.12 -5.23 -16.94
CA ALA A 74 -2.21 -6.53 -17.61
C ALA A 74 -0.87 -6.91 -18.27
N ARG A 75 -0.08 -5.92 -18.71
CA ARG A 75 1.22 -6.13 -19.34
C ARG A 75 2.29 -6.49 -18.29
N ARG A 76 2.80 -7.71 -18.35
CA ARG A 76 3.80 -8.22 -17.40
C ARG A 76 5.03 -7.31 -17.28
N GLY A 77 5.55 -6.78 -18.40
CA GLY A 77 6.71 -5.89 -18.39
C GLY A 77 6.44 -4.61 -17.59
N HIS A 78 5.32 -3.94 -17.85
CA HIS A 78 4.93 -2.74 -17.11
C HIS A 78 4.70 -3.06 -15.62
N ARG A 79 3.91 -4.09 -15.31
CA ARG A 79 3.64 -4.50 -13.93
C ARG A 79 4.93 -4.77 -13.15
N ASN A 80 5.89 -5.49 -13.72
CA ASN A 80 7.17 -5.76 -13.06
C ASN A 80 7.99 -4.48 -12.82
N ALA A 81 7.88 -3.49 -13.69
CA ALA A 81 8.58 -2.21 -13.55
C ALA A 81 7.94 -1.30 -12.49
N VAL A 82 6.62 -1.33 -12.33
CA VAL A 82 5.91 -0.40 -11.43
C VAL A 82 5.59 -0.98 -10.04
N CYS A 83 5.43 -2.30 -9.89
CA CYS A 83 5.16 -2.91 -8.58
C CYS A 83 6.18 -2.52 -7.49
N PRO A 84 7.50 -2.42 -7.76
CA PRO A 84 8.45 -1.92 -6.75
C PRO A 84 8.28 -0.45 -6.36
N ARG A 85 7.48 0.31 -7.11
CA ARG A 85 7.18 1.73 -6.88
C ARG A 85 5.82 1.93 -6.20
N ILE A 86 5.12 0.83 -5.89
CA ILE A 86 3.81 0.82 -5.24
C ILE A 86 3.97 0.21 -3.85
N ALA A 87 3.55 0.93 -2.81
CA ALA A 87 3.37 0.36 -1.50
C ALA A 87 1.91 -0.04 -1.29
N TYR A 88 1.67 -1.28 -0.88
CA TYR A 88 0.35 -1.76 -0.53
C TYR A 88 0.34 -2.30 0.90
N MET A 89 -0.47 -1.68 1.74
CA MET A 89 -0.74 -2.13 3.10
C MET A 89 -2.14 -2.75 3.13
N PRO A 90 -2.26 -4.09 3.10
CA PRO A 90 -3.54 -4.78 3.13
C PRO A 90 -4.19 -4.70 4.50
N GLN A 91 -5.50 -4.91 4.55
CA GLN A 91 -6.27 -4.99 5.79
C GLN A 91 -5.71 -6.04 6.75
N GLY A 92 -5.68 -5.70 8.03
CA GLY A 92 -5.29 -6.58 9.13
C GLY A 92 -3.98 -6.19 9.81
N LEU A 93 -4.05 -6.17 11.15
CA LEU A 93 -2.94 -5.76 12.02
C LEU A 93 -1.70 -6.65 11.84
N GLY A 94 -0.62 -6.04 11.35
CA GLY A 94 0.70 -6.67 11.36
C GLY A 94 0.87 -7.89 10.45
N ARG A 95 -0.03 -8.14 9.49
CA ARG A 95 0.08 -9.27 8.56
C ARG A 95 1.36 -9.29 7.74
N ASN A 96 1.93 -8.13 7.50
CA ASN A 96 3.19 -7.96 6.78
C ASN A 96 4.41 -7.85 7.70
N LEU A 97 4.24 -8.02 9.02
CA LEU A 97 5.33 -7.92 9.99
C LEU A 97 5.81 -9.30 10.44
N TYR A 98 7.10 -9.38 10.72
CA TYR A 98 7.72 -10.52 11.36
C TYR A 98 7.69 -10.34 12.88
N PRO A 99 6.82 -11.05 13.61
CA PRO A 99 6.54 -10.78 15.03
C PRO A 99 7.73 -11.04 15.96
N THR A 100 8.64 -11.92 15.56
CA THR A 100 9.86 -12.26 16.31
C THR A 100 10.99 -11.25 16.10
N LEU A 101 10.96 -10.52 14.99
CA LEU A 101 11.94 -9.48 14.70
C LEU A 101 11.57 -8.18 15.44
N SER A 102 12.59 -7.43 15.84
CA SER A 102 12.41 -6.09 16.40
C SER A 102 11.84 -5.09 15.37
N VAL A 103 11.45 -3.91 15.82
CA VAL A 103 11.04 -2.80 14.96
C VAL A 103 12.13 -2.50 13.92
N GLU A 104 13.36 -2.35 14.37
CA GLU A 104 14.50 -2.07 13.50
C GLU A 104 14.74 -3.20 12.49
N GLU A 105 14.75 -4.46 12.94
CA GLU A 105 14.98 -5.62 12.07
C GLU A 105 13.90 -5.77 11.00
N ASN A 106 12.62 -5.53 11.32
CA ASN A 106 11.56 -5.47 10.33
C ASN A 106 11.86 -4.42 9.24
N LEU A 107 12.21 -3.20 9.64
CA LEU A 107 12.53 -2.12 8.71
C LEU A 107 13.79 -2.42 7.89
N GLN A 108 14.83 -2.97 8.51
CA GLN A 108 16.05 -3.41 7.84
C GLN A 108 15.75 -4.49 6.79
N PHE A 109 14.85 -5.43 7.09
CA PHE A 109 14.45 -6.48 6.15
C PHE A 109 13.83 -5.88 4.89
N PHE A 110 12.80 -5.04 5.04
CA PHE A 110 12.13 -4.42 3.89
C PHE A 110 13.06 -3.49 3.10
N ALA A 111 13.87 -2.67 3.78
CA ALA A 111 14.82 -1.79 3.12
C ALA A 111 15.86 -2.57 2.28
N ARG A 112 16.31 -3.74 2.76
CA ARG A 112 17.20 -4.62 1.99
C ARG A 112 16.48 -5.25 0.80
N LEU A 113 15.22 -5.64 0.98
CA LEU A 113 14.41 -6.21 -0.11
C LEU A 113 14.30 -5.26 -1.31
N PHE A 114 14.23 -3.94 -1.03
CA PHE A 114 14.22 -2.89 -2.05
C PHE A 114 15.62 -2.40 -2.46
N GLY A 115 16.69 -3.06 -2.01
CA GLY A 115 18.06 -2.81 -2.47
C GLY A 115 18.75 -1.60 -1.84
N HIS A 116 18.24 -1.04 -0.74
CA HIS A 116 18.86 0.12 -0.09
C HIS A 116 20.22 -0.21 0.52
N GLY A 117 21.21 0.64 0.27
CA GLY A 117 22.53 0.57 0.90
C GLY A 117 22.48 0.89 2.41
N ALA A 118 23.54 0.59 3.15
CA ALA A 118 23.57 0.70 4.61
C ALA A 118 23.29 2.13 5.13
N ALA A 119 23.83 3.14 4.46
CA ALA A 119 23.63 4.55 4.84
C ALA A 119 22.17 4.98 4.62
N GLU A 120 21.59 4.61 3.47
CA GLU A 120 20.20 4.94 3.14
C GLU A 120 19.23 4.24 4.09
N ARG A 121 19.44 2.96 4.39
CA ARG A 121 18.60 2.23 5.37
C ARG A 121 18.57 2.94 6.72
N ARG A 122 19.76 3.33 7.22
CA ARG A 122 19.87 4.01 8.50
C ARG A 122 19.12 5.33 8.51
N ARG A 123 19.29 6.14 7.46
CA ARG A 123 18.61 7.41 7.28
C ARG A 123 17.08 7.24 7.26
N ARG A 124 16.57 6.32 6.43
CA ARG A 124 15.12 6.09 6.29
C ARG A 124 14.48 5.51 7.56
N ILE A 125 15.17 4.59 8.24
CA ILE A 125 14.69 4.02 9.50
C ILE A 125 14.58 5.11 10.57
N ASP A 126 15.61 5.94 10.73
CA ASP A 126 15.61 7.04 11.69
C ASP A 126 14.48 8.04 11.38
N GLU A 127 14.36 8.50 10.15
CA GLU A 127 13.33 9.41 9.69
C GLU A 127 11.91 8.89 9.97
N LEU A 128 11.59 7.66 9.53
CA LEU A 128 10.26 7.09 9.65
C LEU A 128 9.89 6.75 11.10
N THR A 129 10.84 6.23 11.87
CA THR A 129 10.58 5.88 13.28
C THR A 129 10.47 7.11 14.17
N THR A 130 11.20 8.18 13.88
CA THR A 130 11.06 9.47 14.55
C THR A 130 9.69 10.09 14.23
N ALA A 131 9.31 10.15 12.97
CA ALA A 131 8.02 10.72 12.53
C ALA A 131 6.81 9.98 13.11
N THR A 132 6.91 8.67 13.35
CA THR A 132 5.82 7.84 13.89
C THR A 132 5.88 7.63 15.40
N GLY A 133 6.92 8.11 16.06
CA GLY A 133 7.16 7.90 17.51
C GLY A 133 7.57 6.47 17.87
N LEU A 134 8.07 5.69 16.90
CA LEU A 134 8.55 4.31 17.13
C LEU A 134 10.03 4.27 17.51
N HIS A 135 10.79 5.36 17.36
CA HIS A 135 12.22 5.41 17.61
C HIS A 135 12.64 4.87 19.00
N PRO A 136 11.94 5.16 20.12
CA PRO A 136 12.28 4.60 21.43
C PRO A 136 12.08 3.08 21.55
N PHE A 137 11.43 2.45 20.56
CA PHE A 137 11.06 1.05 20.57
C PHE A 137 11.80 0.21 19.53
N LEU A 138 12.86 0.72 18.93
CA LEU A 138 13.63 0.08 17.85
C LEU A 138 14.03 -1.37 18.17
N SER A 139 14.44 -1.65 19.40
CA SER A 139 14.85 -3.00 19.84
C SER A 139 13.68 -3.91 20.26
N ARG A 140 12.44 -3.39 20.32
CA ARG A 140 11.29 -4.16 20.79
C ARG A 140 10.79 -5.11 19.70
N PRO A 141 10.57 -6.42 19.99
CA PRO A 141 9.96 -7.35 19.05
C PRO A 141 8.58 -6.87 18.60
N ALA A 142 8.28 -6.96 17.29
CA ALA A 142 7.03 -6.50 16.72
C ALA A 142 5.80 -7.21 17.33
N GLY A 143 5.95 -8.47 17.74
CA GLY A 143 4.90 -9.22 18.44
C GLY A 143 4.46 -8.58 19.76
N LYS A 144 5.36 -7.83 20.43
CA LYS A 144 5.12 -7.17 21.72
C LYS A 144 4.65 -5.71 21.60
N LEU A 145 4.38 -5.23 20.38
CA LEU A 145 3.83 -3.90 20.13
C LEU A 145 2.31 -3.90 20.35
N SER A 146 1.75 -2.74 20.74
CA SER A 146 0.30 -2.53 20.72
C SER A 146 -0.25 -2.54 19.28
N GLY A 147 -1.57 -2.64 19.12
CA GLY A 147 -2.22 -2.60 17.82
C GLY A 147 -1.84 -1.37 17.01
N GLY A 148 -1.97 -0.17 17.60
CA GLY A 148 -1.59 1.07 16.95
C GLY A 148 -0.09 1.17 16.62
N MET A 149 0.80 0.63 17.47
CA MET A 149 2.23 0.56 17.15
C MET A 149 2.53 -0.41 16.00
N LYS A 150 1.81 -1.53 15.89
CA LYS A 150 1.93 -2.45 14.75
C LYS A 150 1.49 -1.80 13.45
N GLN A 151 0.40 -1.01 13.48
CA GLN A 151 -0.03 -0.23 12.32
C GLN A 151 1.03 0.79 11.89
N LYS A 152 1.57 1.55 12.84
CA LYS A 152 2.67 2.49 12.57
C LYS A 152 3.89 1.79 11.97
N LEU A 153 4.30 0.63 12.51
CA LEU A 153 5.40 -0.14 11.94
C LEU A 153 5.08 -0.67 10.55
N GLY A 154 3.86 -1.17 10.31
CA GLY A 154 3.41 -1.59 9.00
C GLY A 154 3.48 -0.46 7.97
N LEU A 155 3.06 0.74 8.36
CA LEU A 155 3.17 1.94 7.53
C LEU A 155 4.64 2.32 7.25
N CYS A 156 5.50 2.28 8.26
CA CYS A 156 6.94 2.53 8.06
C CYS A 156 7.55 1.52 7.09
N CYS A 157 7.21 0.23 7.21
CA CYS A 157 7.67 -0.82 6.30
C CYS A 157 7.18 -0.57 4.85
N ALA A 158 5.93 -0.10 4.69
CA ALA A 158 5.38 0.24 3.39
C ALA A 158 6.06 1.49 2.77
N LEU A 159 6.47 2.45 3.58
CA LEU A 159 7.10 3.70 3.13
C LEU A 159 8.62 3.61 2.99
N ILE A 160 9.27 2.53 3.44
CA ILE A 160 10.73 2.45 3.54
C ILE A 160 11.45 2.67 2.20
N HIS A 161 10.82 2.27 1.09
CA HIS A 161 11.37 2.34 -0.26
C HIS A 161 10.93 3.57 -1.05
N ASP A 162 10.27 4.55 -0.41
CA ASP A 162 9.81 5.81 -1.01
C ASP A 162 8.91 5.62 -2.25
N PRO A 163 7.75 5.01 -2.09
CA PRO A 163 6.88 4.64 -3.21
C PRO A 163 6.26 5.85 -3.90
N ASP A 164 6.03 5.75 -5.22
CA ASP A 164 5.27 6.75 -6.00
C ASP A 164 3.76 6.66 -5.76
N LEU A 165 3.27 5.50 -5.33
CA LEU A 165 1.86 5.26 -5.00
C LEU A 165 1.76 4.47 -3.70
N LEU A 166 1.10 5.06 -2.70
CA LEU A 166 0.78 4.41 -1.44
C LEU A 166 -0.70 4.02 -1.41
N ILE A 167 -0.98 2.74 -1.16
CA ILE A 167 -2.31 2.17 -1.05
C ILE A 167 -2.49 1.61 0.35
N LEU A 168 -3.48 2.13 1.08
CA LEU A 168 -3.80 1.71 2.44
C LEU A 168 -5.22 1.14 2.46
N ASP A 169 -5.36 -0.11 2.89
CA ASP A 169 -6.64 -0.78 3.04
C ASP A 169 -7.01 -0.85 4.52
N GLU A 170 -7.96 -0.03 4.93
CA GLU A 170 -8.41 0.14 6.32
C GLU A 170 -7.26 0.37 7.33
N PRO A 171 -6.45 1.42 7.16
CA PRO A 171 -5.23 1.62 7.96
C PRO A 171 -5.51 1.95 9.43
N THR A 172 -6.75 2.24 9.81
CA THR A 172 -7.14 2.61 11.18
C THR A 172 -7.83 1.47 11.93
N THR A 173 -8.05 0.33 11.30
CA THR A 173 -8.68 -0.83 11.95
C THR A 173 -7.85 -1.30 13.14
N GLY A 174 -8.46 -1.31 14.35
CA GLY A 174 -7.79 -1.68 15.61
C GLY A 174 -6.92 -0.57 16.24
N VAL A 175 -7.06 0.66 15.77
CA VAL A 175 -6.58 1.86 16.48
C VAL A 175 -7.77 2.45 17.24
N ASP A 176 -7.68 2.50 18.57
CA ASP A 176 -8.71 3.16 19.39
C ASP A 176 -8.81 4.63 18.93
N PRO A 177 -10.02 5.11 18.59
CA PRO A 177 -10.25 6.54 18.49
C PRO A 177 -10.09 7.14 19.89
N LEU A 178 -9.23 8.13 20.04
CA LEU A 178 -9.06 8.91 21.26
C LEU A 178 -10.36 9.60 21.65
#